data_a53f7c855ffef85ce2679944ad137114
#
_entry.id   a53f7c855ffef85ce2679944ad137114
#
_cell.length_a   1.000
_cell.length_b   1.000
_cell.length_c   1.000
_cell.angle_alpha   90.00
_cell.angle_beta   90.00
_cell.angle_gamma   90.00
#
_symmetry.space_group_name_H-M   'P 1'
#
loop_
_entity.id
_entity.type
_entity.pdbx_description
1 polymer ?
#
loop_
_entity_poly.entity_id
_entity_poly.type
_entity_poly.pdbx_seq_one_letter_code
_entity_poly.pdbx_strand_id
1 'polypeptide(L)'
;VDVLVATAGILRHFPIDEMTEQQWQDVVDINLTGVYHSVKAVVPTMKEQKYGRIVLISSIGGRTGRPGVGVNYAATKAGVNGIAMCLGYELGPWNITVNSVAPGPLKGKMFLSLSQDKVDKLSAGVRIPRLGELDDIASAIAYLGSDDASWTTGEVLDVNGGLQY
;
A
#
# COMPACT_ATOMS: atom_id res chain seq x y z
N VAL A 1 15.61 -14.06 -5.66
CA VAL A 1 14.30 -13.54 -5.16
C VAL A 1 13.48 -13.17 -6.37
N ASP A 2 12.34 -13.83 -6.55
CA ASP A 2 11.48 -13.64 -7.74
C ASP A 2 10.34 -12.64 -7.44
N VAL A 3 9.83 -12.66 -6.21
CA VAL A 3 8.73 -11.81 -5.78
C VAL A 3 9.06 -11.12 -4.46
N LEU A 4 8.86 -9.81 -4.41
CA LEU A 4 8.86 -9.01 -3.19
C LEU A 4 7.45 -8.51 -2.90
N VAL A 5 6.94 -8.77 -1.69
CA VAL A 5 5.72 -8.16 -1.19
C VAL A 5 6.05 -7.34 0.07
N ALA A 6 6.00 -6.01 -0.05
CA ALA A 6 6.30 -5.10 1.06
C ALA A 6 5.03 -4.71 1.81
N THR A 7 4.75 -5.40 2.93
CA THR A 7 3.51 -5.25 3.71
C THR A 7 3.69 -4.48 5.02
N ALA A 8 4.91 -4.27 5.48
CA ALA A 8 5.18 -3.59 6.74
C ALA A 8 4.61 -2.18 6.75
N GLY A 9 3.92 -1.82 7.83
CA GLY A 9 3.37 -0.48 7.98
C GLY A 9 2.67 -0.28 9.33
N ILE A 10 2.68 0.96 9.78
CA ILE A 10 1.98 1.40 10.99
C ILE A 10 1.03 2.56 10.66
N LEU A 11 -0.04 2.66 11.42
CA LEU A 11 -0.98 3.78 11.39
C LEU A 11 -0.97 4.45 12.76
N ARG A 12 -0.55 5.71 12.79
CA ARG A 12 -0.65 6.58 13.97
C ARG A 12 -1.27 7.89 13.55
N HIS A 13 -2.38 8.24 14.19
CA HIS A 13 -3.10 9.47 13.91
C HIS A 13 -2.91 10.49 15.02
N PHE A 14 -2.44 11.66 14.63
CA PHE A 14 -2.35 12.84 15.47
C PHE A 14 -2.86 14.05 14.68
N PRO A 15 -3.56 15.01 15.29
CA PRO A 15 -3.81 16.30 14.67
C PRO A 15 -2.49 16.95 14.24
N ILE A 16 -2.51 17.74 13.19
CA ILE A 16 -1.26 18.30 12.61
C ILE A 16 -0.55 19.23 13.60
N ASP A 17 -1.28 19.98 14.39
CA ASP A 17 -0.79 20.91 15.39
C ASP A 17 -0.27 20.25 16.68
N GLU A 18 -0.61 18.97 16.90
CA GLU A 18 -0.15 18.17 18.04
C GLU A 18 0.93 17.13 17.64
N MET A 19 1.14 16.92 16.33
CA MET A 19 2.08 15.92 15.82
C MET A 19 3.52 16.34 16.07
N THR A 20 4.25 15.56 16.86
CA THR A 20 5.69 15.78 17.07
C THR A 20 6.50 15.29 15.87
N GLU A 21 7.72 15.86 15.72
CA GLU A 21 8.68 15.40 14.69
C GLU A 21 8.95 13.89 14.77
N GLN A 22 9.09 13.33 15.98
CA GLN A 22 9.32 11.90 16.17
C GLN A 22 8.12 11.04 15.71
N GLN A 23 6.89 11.52 15.97
CA GLN A 23 5.68 10.81 15.52
C GLN A 23 5.52 10.83 14.00
N TRP A 24 5.96 11.90 13.35
CA TRP A 24 6.08 11.98 11.91
C TRP A 24 7.14 10.99 11.40
N GLN A 25 8.35 11.08 11.95
CA GLN A 25 9.50 10.31 11.48
C GLN A 25 9.31 8.81 11.65
N ASP A 26 8.75 8.33 12.77
CA ASP A 26 8.45 6.92 13.00
C ASP A 26 7.61 6.31 11.86
N VAL A 27 6.61 7.05 11.37
CA VAL A 27 5.73 6.58 10.30
C VAL A 27 6.44 6.64 8.95
N VAL A 28 7.23 7.68 8.70
CA VAL A 28 8.04 7.81 7.48
C VAL A 28 9.07 6.68 7.39
N ASP A 29 9.77 6.42 8.47
CA ASP A 29 10.83 5.39 8.50
C ASP A 29 10.29 4.00 8.19
N ILE A 30 9.15 3.64 8.77
CA ILE A 30 8.57 2.31 8.57
C ILE A 30 7.84 2.22 7.24
N ASN A 31 6.93 3.17 6.96
CA ASN A 31 5.99 3.04 5.85
C ASN A 31 6.59 3.42 4.48
N LEU A 32 7.62 4.25 4.45
CA LEU A 32 8.21 4.76 3.20
C LEU A 32 9.67 4.37 3.06
N THR A 33 10.52 4.75 4.01
CA THR A 33 11.96 4.46 3.98
C THR A 33 12.21 2.95 4.01
N GLY A 34 11.47 2.19 4.84
CA GLY A 34 11.54 0.73 4.90
C GLY A 34 11.15 0.05 3.59
N VAL A 35 10.13 0.58 2.90
CA VAL A 35 9.73 0.10 1.56
C VAL A 35 10.85 0.34 0.56
N TYR A 36 11.42 1.55 0.53
CA TYR A 36 12.57 1.87 -0.32
C TYR A 36 13.75 0.91 -0.09
N HIS A 37 14.11 0.65 1.17
CA HIS A 37 15.20 -0.28 1.49
C HIS A 37 14.91 -1.70 1.03
N SER A 38 13.67 -2.17 1.20
CA SER A 38 13.26 -3.51 0.77
C SER A 38 13.41 -3.68 -0.74
N VAL A 39 12.92 -2.69 -1.50
CA VAL A 39 13.05 -2.70 -2.97
C VAL A 39 14.52 -2.63 -3.39
N LYS A 40 15.29 -1.70 -2.81
CA LYS A 40 16.70 -1.52 -3.13
C LYS A 40 17.52 -2.80 -2.91
N ALA A 41 17.15 -3.60 -1.91
CA ALA A 41 17.86 -4.84 -1.59
C ALA A 41 17.66 -5.96 -2.62
N VAL A 42 16.50 -6.02 -3.30
CA VAL A 42 16.18 -7.10 -4.23
C VAL A 42 16.46 -6.76 -5.70
N VAL A 43 16.42 -5.49 -6.07
CA VAL A 43 16.56 -5.01 -7.45
C VAL A 43 17.84 -5.50 -8.15
N PRO A 44 19.04 -5.50 -7.54
CA PRO A 44 20.24 -6.00 -8.20
C PRO A 44 20.08 -7.45 -8.68
N THR A 45 19.61 -8.34 -7.79
CA THR A 45 19.38 -9.76 -8.12
C THR A 45 18.30 -9.93 -9.19
N MET A 46 17.20 -9.19 -9.11
CA MET A 46 16.13 -9.24 -10.11
C MET A 46 16.61 -8.76 -11.49
N LYS A 47 17.49 -7.73 -11.54
CA LYS A 47 18.11 -7.27 -12.80
C LYS A 47 19.02 -8.33 -13.42
N GLU A 48 19.82 -9.03 -12.62
CA GLU A 48 20.65 -10.16 -13.08
C GLU A 48 19.80 -11.31 -13.63
N GLN A 49 18.69 -11.63 -12.94
CA GLN A 49 17.73 -12.65 -13.35
C GLN A 49 16.94 -12.26 -14.61
N LYS A 50 16.84 -10.97 -14.93
CA LYS A 50 15.90 -10.38 -15.92
C LYS A 50 14.45 -10.80 -15.63
N TYR A 51 14.10 -10.83 -14.35
CA TYR A 51 12.78 -11.18 -13.84
C TYR A 51 12.59 -10.67 -12.42
N GLY A 52 11.42 -10.12 -12.17
CA GLY A 52 11.00 -9.72 -10.82
C GLY A 52 9.57 -9.25 -10.77
N ARG A 53 8.92 -9.46 -9.62
CA ARG A 53 7.57 -8.97 -9.31
C ARG A 53 7.62 -8.26 -7.96
N ILE A 54 7.31 -6.98 -7.94
CA ILE A 54 7.33 -6.16 -6.72
C ILE A 54 5.93 -5.64 -6.47
N VAL A 55 5.35 -6.01 -5.32
CA VAL A 55 4.02 -5.57 -4.89
C VAL A 55 4.15 -4.80 -3.58
N LEU A 56 3.79 -3.52 -3.61
CA LEU A 56 3.87 -2.63 -2.48
C LEU A 56 2.48 -2.41 -1.87
N ILE A 57 2.37 -2.37 -0.55
CA ILE A 57 1.08 -2.13 0.09
C ILE A 57 0.93 -0.66 0.46
N SER A 58 0.11 0.02 -0.34
CA SER A 58 -0.35 1.38 -0.11
C SER A 58 -1.62 1.40 0.77
N SER A 59 -2.52 2.30 0.50
CA SER A 59 -3.82 2.46 1.16
C SER A 59 -4.69 3.42 0.36
N ILE A 60 -6.00 3.32 0.49
CA ILE A 60 -6.90 4.38 0.06
C ILE A 60 -6.57 5.73 0.72
N GLY A 61 -6.01 5.72 1.95
CA GLY A 61 -5.50 6.91 2.61
C GLY A 61 -4.31 7.58 1.92
N GLY A 62 -3.62 6.90 1.02
CA GLY A 62 -2.59 7.46 0.13
C GLY A 62 -3.15 8.03 -1.18
N ARG A 63 -4.46 7.93 -1.41
CA ARG A 63 -5.18 8.44 -2.59
C ARG A 63 -6.04 9.65 -2.24
N THR A 64 -6.55 9.71 -1.02
CA THR A 64 -7.44 10.77 -0.56
C THR A 64 -7.34 10.97 0.95
N GLY A 65 -7.59 12.19 1.41
CA GLY A 65 -7.73 12.47 2.85
C GLY A 65 -8.99 11.81 3.41
N ARG A 66 -8.86 11.18 4.59
CA ARG A 66 -9.97 10.48 5.24
C ARG A 66 -9.99 10.69 6.74
N PRO A 67 -11.19 10.67 7.36
CA PRO A 67 -11.29 10.68 8.81
C PRO A 67 -10.46 9.57 9.46
N GLY A 68 -9.71 9.88 10.50
CA GLY A 68 -8.88 8.90 11.23
C GLY A 68 -7.57 8.53 10.53
N VAL A 69 -7.25 9.13 9.39
CA VAL A 69 -5.96 8.98 8.70
C VAL A 69 -5.10 10.21 8.96
N GLY A 70 -3.97 10.02 9.63
CA GLY A 70 -3.01 11.09 9.90
C GLY A 70 -2.26 11.50 8.63
N VAL A 71 -1.83 12.77 8.57
CA VAL A 71 -1.09 13.33 7.43
C VAL A 71 0.21 12.58 7.16
N ASN A 72 0.90 12.10 8.21
CA ASN A 72 2.10 11.27 8.11
C ASN A 72 1.83 9.95 7.36
N TYR A 73 0.75 9.27 7.74
CA TYR A 73 0.34 8.03 7.07
C TYR A 73 -0.06 8.27 5.61
N ALA A 74 -0.92 9.28 5.37
CA ALA A 74 -1.37 9.62 4.03
C ALA A 74 -0.19 9.97 3.11
N ALA A 75 0.74 10.80 3.58
CA ALA A 75 1.94 11.16 2.84
C ALA A 75 2.81 9.93 2.50
N THR A 76 3.03 9.02 3.47
CA THR A 76 3.84 7.82 3.23
C THR A 76 3.17 6.87 2.24
N LYS A 77 1.86 6.67 2.32
CA LYS A 77 1.14 5.78 1.40
C LYS A 77 0.99 6.38 -0.01
N ALA A 78 0.89 7.70 -0.13
CA ALA A 78 1.02 8.39 -1.41
C ALA A 78 2.44 8.25 -1.99
N GLY A 79 3.48 8.35 -1.14
CA GLY A 79 4.86 8.11 -1.52
C GLY A 79 5.11 6.68 -2.04
N VAL A 80 4.50 5.68 -1.41
CA VAL A 80 4.55 4.27 -1.88
C VAL A 80 3.95 4.14 -3.29
N ASN A 81 2.84 4.83 -3.59
CA ASN A 81 2.28 4.87 -4.94
C ASN A 81 3.27 5.50 -5.93
N GLY A 82 3.92 6.60 -5.54
CA GLY A 82 4.96 7.25 -6.35
C GLY A 82 6.15 6.32 -6.63
N ILE A 83 6.60 5.55 -5.63
CA ILE A 83 7.65 4.53 -5.80
C ILE A 83 7.22 3.50 -6.85
N ALA A 84 6.00 2.95 -6.74
CA ALA A 84 5.50 1.95 -7.69
C ALA A 84 5.46 2.48 -9.12
N MET A 85 4.91 3.68 -9.33
CA MET A 85 4.81 4.30 -10.64
C MET A 85 6.19 4.58 -11.26
N CYS A 86 7.11 5.16 -10.49
CA CYS A 86 8.46 5.50 -10.95
C CYS A 86 9.26 4.23 -11.31
N LEU A 87 9.29 3.26 -10.40
CA LEU A 87 10.07 2.04 -10.59
C LEU A 87 9.42 1.08 -11.61
N GLY A 88 8.10 1.12 -11.78
CA GLY A 88 7.42 0.39 -12.85
C GLY A 88 7.91 0.80 -14.24
N TYR A 89 8.19 2.10 -14.43
CA TYR A 89 8.82 2.62 -15.65
C TYR A 89 10.32 2.27 -15.70
N GLU A 90 11.06 2.54 -14.61
CA GLU A 90 12.52 2.37 -14.56
C GLU A 90 12.94 0.92 -14.77
N LEU A 91 12.26 -0.04 -14.14
CA LEU A 91 12.67 -1.44 -14.09
C LEU A 91 12.09 -2.32 -15.20
N GLY A 92 11.13 -1.81 -15.97
CA GLY A 92 10.51 -2.52 -17.11
C GLY A 92 11.50 -3.13 -18.10
N PRO A 93 12.60 -2.46 -18.49
CA PRO A 93 13.61 -3.03 -19.40
C PRO A 93 14.26 -4.35 -18.92
N TRP A 94 14.19 -4.65 -17.62
CA TRP A 94 14.68 -5.91 -17.03
C TRP A 94 13.57 -6.94 -16.78
N ASN A 95 12.37 -6.75 -17.36
CA ASN A 95 11.21 -7.62 -17.12
C ASN A 95 10.83 -7.69 -15.63
N ILE A 96 10.97 -6.55 -14.93
CA ILE A 96 10.57 -6.39 -13.53
C ILE A 96 9.33 -5.51 -13.50
N THR A 97 8.24 -6.01 -12.92
CA THR A 97 7.04 -5.21 -12.70
C THR A 97 7.01 -4.68 -11.27
N VAL A 98 6.54 -3.45 -11.08
CA VAL A 98 6.39 -2.83 -9.77
C VAL A 98 4.99 -2.21 -9.69
N ASN A 99 4.18 -2.70 -8.76
CA ASN A 99 2.80 -2.24 -8.58
C ASN A 99 2.52 -1.99 -7.10
N SER A 100 1.51 -1.19 -6.82
CA SER A 100 0.98 -1.04 -5.46
C SER A 100 -0.47 -1.48 -5.38
N VAL A 101 -0.86 -2.03 -4.23
CA VAL A 101 -2.25 -2.31 -3.86
C VAL A 101 -2.68 -1.25 -2.86
N ALA A 102 -3.85 -0.66 -3.07
CA ALA A 102 -4.45 0.34 -2.19
C ALA A 102 -5.73 -0.22 -1.53
N PRO A 103 -5.61 -0.89 -0.36
CA PRO A 103 -6.74 -1.43 0.36
C PRO A 103 -7.69 -0.35 0.89
N GLY A 104 -8.99 -0.68 0.88
CA GLY A 104 -10.00 -0.01 1.67
C GLY A 104 -10.11 -0.55 3.10
N PRO A 105 -11.26 -0.33 3.78
CA PRO A 105 -11.50 -0.88 5.12
C PRO A 105 -11.55 -2.41 5.10
N LEU A 106 -10.70 -3.04 5.93
CA LEU A 106 -10.55 -4.50 6.03
C LEU A 106 -10.89 -4.99 7.44
N LYS A 107 -11.47 -6.19 7.54
CA LYS A 107 -11.59 -6.92 8.81
C LYS A 107 -10.22 -7.43 9.26
N GLY A 108 -9.42 -6.55 9.84
CA GLY A 108 -8.11 -6.88 10.38
C GLY A 108 -8.00 -6.47 11.85
N LYS A 109 -6.93 -6.89 12.53
CA LYS A 109 -6.71 -6.56 13.95
C LYS A 109 -6.80 -5.06 14.24
N MET A 110 -6.28 -4.24 13.35
CA MET A 110 -6.32 -2.78 13.46
C MET A 110 -7.77 -2.24 13.43
N PHE A 111 -8.62 -2.81 12.59
CA PHE A 111 -10.01 -2.39 12.42
C PHE A 111 -10.91 -2.91 13.54
N LEU A 112 -10.68 -4.16 13.99
CA LEU A 112 -11.42 -4.79 15.09
C LEU A 112 -11.18 -4.14 16.46
N SER A 113 -10.12 -3.35 16.59
CA SER A 113 -9.83 -2.57 17.81
C SER A 113 -10.57 -1.22 17.87
N LEU A 114 -11.29 -0.84 16.82
CA LEU A 114 -12.04 0.42 16.75
C LEU A 114 -13.44 0.27 17.37
N SER A 115 -13.99 1.39 17.89
CA SER A 115 -15.39 1.44 18.28
C SER A 115 -16.30 1.30 17.05
N GLN A 116 -17.53 0.77 17.25
CA GLN A 116 -18.49 0.57 16.16
C GLN A 116 -18.77 1.85 15.37
N ASP A 117 -18.91 3.01 16.06
CA ASP A 117 -19.09 4.31 15.41
C ASP A 117 -17.94 4.68 14.45
N LYS A 118 -16.69 4.37 14.82
CA LYS A 118 -15.54 4.57 13.94
C LYS A 118 -15.55 3.59 12.75
N VAL A 119 -15.91 2.34 13.00
CA VAL A 119 -16.08 1.33 11.95
C VAL A 119 -17.11 1.79 10.93
N ASP A 120 -18.27 2.26 11.39
CA ASP A 120 -19.36 2.72 10.52
C ASP A 120 -18.92 3.94 9.68
N LYS A 121 -18.24 4.90 10.29
CA LYS A 121 -17.71 6.09 9.59
C LYS A 121 -16.67 5.74 8.54
N LEU A 122 -15.74 4.82 8.85
CA LEU A 122 -14.70 4.39 7.91
C LEU A 122 -15.25 3.53 6.78
N SER A 123 -16.34 2.81 7.02
CA SER A 123 -17.02 1.95 6.04
C SER A 123 -18.05 2.71 5.22
N ALA A 124 -18.41 3.92 5.64
CA ALA A 124 -19.37 4.73 4.92
C ALA A 124 -18.89 4.98 3.48
N GLY A 125 -19.73 4.64 2.51
CA GLY A 125 -19.41 4.78 1.10
C GLY A 125 -18.85 3.54 0.41
N VAL A 126 -18.52 2.47 1.15
CA VAL A 126 -18.22 1.16 0.53
C VAL A 126 -19.46 0.67 -0.21
N ARG A 127 -19.31 0.27 -1.48
CA ARG A 127 -20.44 -0.11 -2.36
C ARG A 127 -20.72 -1.60 -2.32
N ILE A 128 -19.70 -2.44 -2.18
CA ILE A 128 -19.89 -3.86 -1.91
C ILE A 128 -20.39 -4.01 -0.46
N PRO A 129 -21.53 -4.66 -0.18
CA PRO A 129 -22.20 -4.60 1.14
C PRO A 129 -21.50 -5.47 2.19
N ARG A 130 -20.18 -5.34 2.31
CA ARG A 130 -19.34 -5.95 3.34
C ARG A 130 -18.02 -5.19 3.49
N LEU A 131 -17.37 -5.35 4.62
CA LEU A 131 -15.95 -5.00 4.73
C LEU A 131 -15.09 -5.96 3.89
N GLY A 132 -13.94 -5.47 3.43
CA GLY A 132 -12.95 -6.32 2.80
C GLY A 132 -12.37 -7.34 3.79
N GLU A 133 -12.05 -8.52 3.28
CA GLU A 133 -11.33 -9.57 3.99
C GLU A 133 -9.83 -9.51 3.62
N LEU A 134 -8.98 -10.12 4.42
CA LEU A 134 -7.55 -10.19 4.10
C LEU A 134 -7.30 -10.96 2.78
N ASP A 135 -8.15 -11.94 2.48
CA ASP A 135 -8.07 -12.74 1.26
C ASP A 135 -8.39 -11.92 -0.01
N ASP A 136 -9.21 -10.86 0.08
CA ASP A 136 -9.43 -9.95 -1.04
C ASP A 136 -8.11 -9.27 -1.45
N ILE A 137 -7.29 -8.89 -0.47
CA ILE A 137 -5.98 -8.27 -0.71
C ILE A 137 -4.96 -9.31 -1.15
N ALA A 138 -4.95 -10.49 -0.52
CA ALA A 138 -4.04 -11.58 -0.85
C ALA A 138 -4.23 -12.03 -2.31
N SER A 139 -5.47 -12.09 -2.80
CA SER A 139 -5.79 -12.41 -4.19
C SER A 139 -5.23 -11.38 -5.18
N ALA A 140 -5.35 -10.09 -4.86
CA ALA A 140 -4.77 -9.01 -5.67
C ALA A 140 -3.24 -9.08 -5.69
N ILE A 141 -2.62 -9.35 -4.53
CA ILE A 141 -1.17 -9.54 -4.42
C ILE A 141 -0.73 -10.76 -5.23
N ALA A 142 -1.44 -11.89 -5.14
CA ALA A 142 -1.12 -13.10 -5.88
C ALA A 142 -1.19 -12.86 -7.40
N TYR A 143 -2.20 -12.15 -7.89
CA TYR A 143 -2.28 -11.75 -9.29
C TYR A 143 -1.08 -10.88 -9.69
N LEU A 144 -0.80 -9.79 -8.99
CA LEU A 144 0.29 -8.87 -9.33
C LEU A 144 1.68 -9.50 -9.18
N GLY A 145 1.82 -10.51 -8.33
CA GLY A 145 3.05 -11.28 -8.12
C GLY A 145 3.23 -12.45 -9.08
N SER A 146 2.26 -12.73 -9.96
CA SER A 146 2.28 -13.84 -10.92
C SER A 146 2.67 -13.40 -12.33
N ASP A 147 2.84 -14.37 -13.23
CA ASP A 147 3.07 -14.12 -14.65
C ASP A 147 1.82 -13.63 -15.39
N ASP A 148 0.63 -13.85 -14.84
CA ASP A 148 -0.62 -13.31 -15.39
C ASP A 148 -0.63 -11.77 -15.39
N ALA A 149 0.14 -11.14 -14.48
CA ALA A 149 0.33 -9.69 -14.41
C ALA A 149 1.60 -9.20 -15.12
N SER A 150 2.22 -10.00 -16.01
CA SER A 150 3.48 -9.64 -16.68
C SER A 150 3.43 -8.36 -17.54
N TRP A 151 2.23 -7.91 -17.90
CA TRP A 151 1.99 -6.66 -18.63
C TRP A 151 1.41 -5.54 -17.76
N THR A 152 1.39 -5.71 -16.43
CA THR A 152 0.88 -4.73 -15.46
C THR A 152 2.05 -4.18 -14.65
N THR A 153 2.39 -2.91 -14.84
CA THR A 153 3.47 -2.25 -14.08
C THR A 153 3.18 -0.76 -13.90
N GLY A 154 3.63 -0.19 -12.79
CA GLY A 154 3.35 1.20 -12.43
C GLY A 154 1.91 1.44 -11.96
N GLU A 155 1.14 0.39 -11.72
CA GLU A 155 -0.29 0.47 -11.36
C GLU A 155 -0.49 0.67 -9.86
N VAL A 156 -1.53 1.41 -9.51
CA VAL A 156 -2.07 1.52 -8.15
C VAL A 156 -3.43 0.85 -8.12
N LEU A 157 -3.47 -0.43 -7.83
CA LEU A 157 -4.67 -1.24 -7.85
C LEU A 157 -5.51 -0.99 -6.59
N ASP A 158 -6.67 -0.36 -6.77
CA ASP A 158 -7.63 -0.15 -5.69
C ASP A 158 -8.40 -1.43 -5.38
N VAL A 159 -8.28 -1.90 -4.12
CA VAL A 159 -9.04 -3.05 -3.59
C VAL A 159 -9.81 -2.55 -2.36
N ASN A 160 -10.92 -1.83 -2.61
CA ASN A 160 -11.56 -1.00 -1.60
C ASN A 160 -13.10 -1.14 -1.55
N GLY A 161 -13.67 -2.11 -2.27
CA GLY A 161 -15.12 -2.31 -2.30
C GLY A 161 -15.91 -1.19 -2.98
N GLY A 162 -15.29 -0.47 -3.93
CA GLY A 162 -15.92 0.63 -4.65
C GLY A 162 -16.01 1.93 -3.83
N LEU A 163 -15.19 2.07 -2.80
CA LEU A 163 -15.08 3.29 -2.03
C LEU A 163 -14.48 4.40 -2.89
N GLN A 164 -15.26 5.44 -3.17
CA GLN A 164 -14.85 6.56 -4.04
C GLN A 164 -14.01 7.59 -3.28
N TYR A 165 -13.20 8.33 -4.05
CA TYR A 165 -12.34 9.43 -3.59
C TYR A 165 -13.12 10.72 -3.45
#